data_b1d297aae583b0772ee9dea2e416c3f4
#
_entry.id   b1d297aae583b0772ee9dea2e416c3f4
#
_cell.length_a   1.000
_cell.length_b   1.000
_cell.length_c   1.000
_cell.angle_alpha   90.00
_cell.angle_beta   90.00
_cell.angle_gamma   90.00
#
_symmetry.space_group_name_H-M   'P 1'
#
loop_
_entity.id
_entity.type
_entity.pdbx_description
1 polymer ?
#
loop_
_entity_poly.entity_id
_entity_poly.type
_entity_poly.pdbx_seq_one_letter_code
_entity_poly.pdbx_strand_id
1 'polypeptide(L)'
;MKSKSKTAYVSAIIANGYCNEEKNDIGINHLLEHVLFESWKKCKQKPCELYWMSRPVFYNGFTTMTQMKYFIDGMSNELPGMLEYIIDIVTHPFILQKSVTAEKKIVINEMNQKIYSSDYSFNQIVLNTLYTLPGLQQANDYLLQKKNVDNISLKDLVEYHKQNYNSSNTYFVVSGDFNPTHVLSVFENKLKVVTSPVASSNIPSKNPFSYQSKLIFVQNKTDEAKNGGVEFSIFFPMDIHMNNELVQQLIITCSIVEKELYNILRVDNKLIYSIFVHCATYYYGSVVKIAGSCTDSNMVKILKYIIAYLREKKTKYVDQKLVNNGKKLLLLDRNNHIKNPMEIAEFYESQYILNQLQERYRSPDDAKHSQQAAGAGKACKIYSETEFDKALETVNAKHIRKIINMMDFSSIIIGYMGKKNLNLKLSDFI
;
A
#
# COMPACT_ATOMS: atom_id res chain seq x y z
N MET A 1 -18.12 -13.63 -0.17
CA MET A 1 -17.83 -14.30 -1.47
C MET A 1 -17.74 -15.81 -1.27
N LYS A 2 -18.69 -16.56 -1.80
CA LYS A 2 -18.78 -18.02 -1.58
C LYS A 2 -17.91 -18.77 -2.61
N SER A 3 -17.05 -19.66 -2.16
CA SER A 3 -16.26 -20.55 -3.02
C SER A 3 -16.55 -22.02 -2.66
N LYS A 4 -16.10 -22.94 -3.52
CA LYS A 4 -16.18 -24.41 -3.23
C LYS A 4 -14.96 -24.92 -2.44
N SER A 5 -14.09 -24.02 -1.98
CA SER A 5 -12.94 -24.36 -1.15
C SER A 5 -13.40 -24.83 0.22
N LYS A 6 -12.65 -25.77 0.82
CA LYS A 6 -12.85 -26.18 2.23
C LYS A 6 -12.24 -25.19 3.23
N THR A 7 -11.78 -24.04 2.74
CA THR A 7 -11.18 -22.96 3.54
C THR A 7 -12.08 -21.73 3.54
N ALA A 8 -11.90 -20.89 4.53
CA ALA A 8 -12.58 -19.61 4.68
C ALA A 8 -11.57 -18.56 5.14
N TYR A 9 -11.83 -17.33 4.74
CA TYR A 9 -11.05 -16.16 5.06
C TYR A 9 -11.97 -15.09 5.64
N VAL A 10 -11.50 -14.40 6.67
CA VAL A 10 -12.18 -13.27 7.31
C VAL A 10 -11.18 -12.14 7.47
N SER A 11 -11.55 -10.95 7.04
CA SER A 11 -10.76 -9.75 7.33
C SER A 11 -11.61 -8.60 7.86
N ALA A 12 -10.95 -7.73 8.63
CA ALA A 12 -11.42 -6.41 8.97
C ALA A 12 -10.41 -5.38 8.45
N ILE A 13 -10.90 -4.38 7.73
CA ILE A 13 -10.09 -3.32 7.15
C ILE A 13 -10.58 -2.00 7.73
N ILE A 14 -9.68 -1.26 8.32
CA ILE A 14 -9.95 0.06 8.88
C ILE A 14 -9.29 1.07 7.97
N ALA A 15 -10.08 2.01 7.42
CA ALA A 15 -9.60 3.12 6.60
C ALA A 15 -8.92 4.17 7.49
N ASN A 16 -7.86 3.77 8.15
CA ASN A 16 -7.00 4.53 9.05
C ASN A 16 -5.59 3.93 8.97
N GLY A 17 -4.62 4.74 8.57
CA GLY A 17 -3.24 4.30 8.40
C GLY A 17 -2.27 5.42 8.77
N TYR A 18 -1.02 5.33 8.33
CA TYR A 18 -0.01 6.35 8.65
C TYR A 18 -0.42 7.77 8.24
N CYS A 19 -1.21 7.95 7.18
CA CYS A 19 -1.69 9.28 6.75
C CYS A 19 -2.57 9.99 7.81
N ASN A 20 -3.08 9.25 8.77
CA ASN A 20 -3.95 9.76 9.84
C ASN A 20 -3.18 10.05 11.14
N GLU A 21 -1.90 9.70 11.21
CA GLU A 21 -1.09 9.90 12.39
C GLU A 21 -0.55 11.34 12.48
N GLU A 22 -0.72 11.96 13.64
CA GLU A 22 -0.09 13.23 13.96
C GLU A 22 1.34 12.98 14.49
N LYS A 23 2.16 14.02 14.50
CA LYS A 23 3.60 13.91 14.84
C LYS A 23 3.88 13.17 16.16
N ASN A 24 3.03 13.36 17.17
CA ASN A 24 3.22 12.74 18.49
C ASN A 24 2.67 11.30 18.55
N ASP A 25 1.85 10.91 17.59
CA ASP A 25 1.16 9.61 17.55
C ASP A 25 1.79 8.64 16.53
N ILE A 26 2.83 9.08 15.81
CA ILE A 26 3.49 8.27 14.79
C ILE A 26 3.97 6.96 15.41
N GLY A 27 3.47 5.85 14.83
CA GLY A 27 3.69 4.49 15.32
C GLY A 27 2.55 3.93 16.18
N ILE A 28 1.51 4.73 16.50
CA ILE A 28 0.37 4.27 17.30
C ILE A 28 -0.45 3.20 16.57
N ASN A 29 -0.65 3.34 15.25
CA ASN A 29 -1.35 2.33 14.46
C ASN A 29 -0.61 0.99 14.48
N HIS A 30 0.70 1.00 14.31
CA HIS A 30 1.51 -0.21 14.35
C HIS A 30 1.45 -0.90 15.72
N LEU A 31 1.56 -0.13 16.81
CA LEU A 31 1.42 -0.69 18.16
C LEU A 31 -0.01 -1.21 18.40
N LEU A 32 -1.02 -0.50 17.93
CA LEU A 32 -2.42 -0.91 18.09
C LEU A 32 -2.71 -2.19 17.29
N GLU A 33 -2.13 -2.33 16.10
CA GLU A 33 -2.20 -3.56 15.31
C GLU A 33 -1.78 -4.77 16.15
N HIS A 34 -0.60 -4.75 16.76
CA HIS A 34 -0.09 -5.82 17.61
C HIS A 34 -0.98 -6.07 18.83
N VAL A 35 -1.33 -5.00 19.54
CA VAL A 35 -2.09 -5.09 20.79
C VAL A 35 -3.49 -5.66 20.57
N LEU A 36 -4.14 -5.36 19.44
CA LEU A 36 -5.48 -5.86 19.15
C LEU A 36 -5.50 -7.38 18.95
N PHE A 37 -4.47 -8.00 18.38
CA PHE A 37 -4.40 -9.45 18.26
C PHE A 37 -4.45 -10.15 19.62
N GLU A 38 -3.95 -9.52 20.68
CA GLU A 38 -3.96 -10.01 22.05
C GLU A 38 -5.17 -9.52 22.87
N SER A 39 -6.12 -8.79 22.25
CA SER A 39 -7.23 -8.13 22.93
C SER A 39 -8.54 -8.93 22.95
N TRP A 40 -8.53 -10.19 22.50
CA TRP A 40 -9.74 -11.01 22.54
C TRP A 40 -10.08 -11.45 23.97
N LYS A 41 -11.31 -11.21 24.40
CA LYS A 41 -11.76 -11.52 25.77
C LYS A 41 -11.58 -12.99 26.15
N LYS A 42 -11.62 -13.91 25.20
CA LYS A 42 -11.37 -15.34 25.45
C LYS A 42 -9.90 -15.63 25.79
N CYS A 43 -8.99 -14.72 25.47
CA CYS A 43 -7.55 -14.86 25.72
C CYS A 43 -7.07 -14.16 27.01
N LYS A 44 -7.96 -13.76 27.91
CA LYS A 44 -7.60 -13.04 29.15
C LYS A 44 -6.44 -13.63 29.96
N GLN A 45 -6.39 -14.98 30.00
CA GLN A 45 -5.46 -15.72 30.86
C GLN A 45 -4.21 -16.19 30.13
N LYS A 46 -4.28 -16.35 28.82
CA LYS A 46 -3.19 -16.85 27.96
C LYS A 46 -3.11 -16.00 26.69
N PRO A 47 -1.93 -15.88 26.05
CA PRO A 47 -1.80 -15.23 24.74
C PRO A 47 -2.76 -15.83 23.71
N CYS A 48 -3.35 -15.00 22.85
CA CYS A 48 -4.22 -15.45 21.77
C CYS A 48 -3.50 -16.35 20.77
N GLU A 49 -2.21 -16.13 20.60
CA GLU A 49 -1.35 -17.01 19.81
C GLU A 49 -1.50 -18.47 20.20
N LEU A 50 -1.48 -18.77 21.52
CA LEU A 50 -1.63 -20.15 22.03
C LEU A 50 -3.01 -20.74 21.74
N TYR A 51 -4.04 -19.91 21.61
CA TYR A 51 -5.37 -20.38 21.23
C TYR A 51 -5.38 -20.83 19.77
N TRP A 52 -4.71 -20.09 18.88
CA TRP A 52 -4.72 -20.36 17.46
C TRP A 52 -3.66 -21.37 17.01
N MET A 53 -2.52 -21.50 17.71
CA MET A 53 -1.45 -22.46 17.37
C MET A 53 -1.90 -23.92 17.25
N SER A 54 -2.95 -24.32 17.97
CA SER A 54 -3.48 -25.68 17.91
C SER A 54 -4.53 -25.89 16.81
N ARG A 55 -4.81 -24.88 16.01
CA ARG A 55 -5.86 -24.87 14.99
C ARG A 55 -5.27 -24.67 13.59
N PRO A 56 -5.91 -25.22 12.54
CA PRO A 56 -5.45 -25.06 11.16
C PRO A 56 -5.83 -23.68 10.61
N VAL A 57 -5.30 -22.63 11.22
CA VAL A 57 -5.51 -21.25 10.82
C VAL A 57 -4.18 -20.48 10.73
N PHE A 58 -4.16 -19.49 9.88
CA PHE A 58 -3.13 -18.48 9.79
C PHE A 58 -3.78 -17.11 9.99
N TYR A 59 -3.22 -16.27 10.83
CA TYR A 59 -3.69 -14.89 11.03
C TYR A 59 -2.52 -13.92 10.98
N ASN A 60 -2.80 -12.72 10.50
CA ASN A 60 -1.82 -11.65 10.45
C ASN A 60 -2.52 -10.29 10.30
N GLY A 61 -1.75 -9.22 10.40
CA GLY A 61 -2.18 -7.86 10.12
C GLY A 61 -1.10 -7.04 9.45
N PHE A 62 -1.47 -5.87 8.99
CA PHE A 62 -0.54 -4.88 8.52
C PHE A 62 -1.11 -3.47 8.58
N THR A 63 -0.22 -2.53 8.83
CA THR A 63 -0.47 -1.10 8.75
C THR A 63 0.17 -0.54 7.48
N THR A 64 -0.62 0.17 6.69
CA THR A 64 -0.17 0.82 5.45
C THR A 64 -0.29 2.34 5.54
N MET A 65 0.02 3.02 4.45
CA MET A 65 -0.14 4.48 4.35
C MET A 65 -1.57 4.94 4.60
N THR A 66 -2.59 4.13 4.24
CA THR A 66 -3.99 4.55 4.23
C THR A 66 -4.94 3.64 5.00
N GLN A 67 -4.48 2.48 5.45
CA GLN A 67 -5.35 1.50 6.11
C GLN A 67 -4.60 0.57 7.05
N MET A 68 -5.34 0.01 7.99
CA MET A 68 -4.96 -1.15 8.78
C MET A 68 -5.81 -2.35 8.38
N LYS A 69 -5.24 -3.55 8.40
CA LYS A 69 -5.94 -4.78 8.08
C LYS A 69 -5.62 -5.85 9.13
N TYR A 70 -6.66 -6.54 9.58
CA TYR A 70 -6.58 -7.74 10.41
C TYR A 70 -7.24 -8.87 9.66
N PHE A 71 -6.62 -10.01 9.55
CA PHE A 71 -7.22 -11.13 8.84
C PHE A 71 -6.85 -12.49 9.45
N ILE A 72 -7.70 -13.45 9.17
CA ILE A 72 -7.51 -14.86 9.53
C ILE A 72 -8.01 -15.75 8.39
N ASP A 73 -7.20 -16.70 7.99
CA ASP A 73 -7.48 -17.70 6.97
C ASP A 73 -7.36 -19.10 7.59
N GLY A 74 -8.23 -20.02 7.22
CA GLY A 74 -8.20 -21.36 7.77
C GLY A 74 -9.27 -22.29 7.23
N MET A 75 -9.41 -23.44 7.88
CA MET A 75 -10.44 -24.42 7.49
C MET A 75 -11.84 -23.85 7.78
N SER A 76 -12.82 -24.14 6.89
CA SER A 76 -14.20 -23.62 7.00
C SER A 76 -14.92 -23.99 8.30
N ASN A 77 -14.53 -25.08 8.96
CA ASN A 77 -15.09 -25.46 10.27
C ASN A 77 -14.62 -24.53 11.41
N GLU A 78 -13.53 -23.78 11.23
CA GLU A 78 -13.06 -22.78 12.18
C GLU A 78 -13.72 -21.40 12.00
N LEU A 79 -14.47 -21.21 10.91
CA LEU A 79 -15.08 -19.91 10.54
C LEU A 79 -15.88 -19.24 11.69
N PRO A 80 -16.68 -19.93 12.50
CA PRO A 80 -17.38 -19.27 13.61
C PRO A 80 -16.44 -18.61 14.62
N GLY A 81 -15.33 -19.28 14.96
CA GLY A 81 -14.30 -18.74 15.84
C GLY A 81 -13.53 -17.60 15.20
N MET A 82 -13.22 -17.71 13.91
CA MET A 82 -12.51 -16.71 13.12
C MET A 82 -13.33 -15.41 13.03
N LEU A 83 -14.64 -15.50 12.74
CA LEU A 83 -15.56 -14.37 12.71
C LEU A 83 -15.63 -13.68 14.07
N GLU A 84 -15.87 -14.45 15.13
CA GLU A 84 -15.96 -13.91 16.48
C GLU A 84 -14.66 -13.19 16.87
N TYR A 85 -13.51 -13.77 16.58
CA TYR A 85 -12.21 -13.20 16.88
C TYR A 85 -12.00 -11.87 16.19
N ILE A 86 -12.10 -11.82 14.85
CA ILE A 86 -11.85 -10.61 14.08
C ILE A 86 -12.85 -9.49 14.42
N ILE A 87 -14.12 -9.81 14.60
CA ILE A 87 -15.13 -8.83 15.00
C ILE A 87 -14.78 -8.27 16.39
N ASP A 88 -14.53 -9.14 17.36
CA ASP A 88 -14.33 -8.72 18.75
C ASP A 88 -13.06 -7.89 18.95
N ILE A 89 -11.92 -8.29 18.34
CA ILE A 89 -10.66 -7.52 18.47
C ILE A 89 -10.74 -6.14 17.83
N VAL A 90 -11.57 -5.98 16.80
CA VAL A 90 -11.72 -4.70 16.09
C VAL A 90 -12.79 -3.82 16.71
N THR A 91 -13.92 -4.39 17.17
CA THR A 91 -15.06 -3.59 17.62
C THR A 91 -15.19 -3.48 19.15
N HIS A 92 -14.73 -4.48 19.89
CA HIS A 92 -14.85 -4.56 21.35
C HIS A 92 -13.57 -5.11 22.00
N PRO A 93 -12.40 -4.53 21.72
CA PRO A 93 -11.14 -5.06 22.22
C PRO A 93 -11.06 -5.01 23.76
N PHE A 94 -10.58 -6.09 24.34
CA PHE A 94 -10.27 -6.17 25.76
C PHE A 94 -8.79 -5.95 25.99
N ILE A 95 -8.35 -4.71 25.83
CA ILE A 95 -6.94 -4.33 25.93
C ILE A 95 -6.46 -4.37 27.37
N LEU A 96 -5.41 -5.13 27.64
CA LEU A 96 -4.81 -5.29 28.96
C LEU A 96 -3.44 -4.61 29.01
N GLN A 97 -3.10 -3.98 30.15
CA GLN A 97 -1.79 -3.36 30.36
C GLN A 97 -0.62 -4.33 30.12
N LYS A 98 -0.78 -5.61 30.51
CA LYS A 98 0.24 -6.64 30.27
C LYS A 98 0.52 -6.86 28.77
N SER A 99 -0.55 -6.86 27.94
CA SER A 99 -0.43 -7.01 26.49
C SER A 99 0.26 -5.79 25.87
N VAL A 100 -0.14 -4.58 26.26
CA VAL A 100 0.53 -3.35 25.81
C VAL A 100 2.02 -3.39 26.13
N THR A 101 2.39 -3.80 27.34
CA THR A 101 3.79 -3.86 27.78
C THR A 101 4.59 -4.92 27.00
N ALA A 102 3.97 -6.05 26.67
CA ALA A 102 4.61 -7.11 25.89
C ALA A 102 4.79 -6.68 24.41
N GLU A 103 3.72 -6.18 23.80
CA GLU A 103 3.72 -5.81 22.38
C GLU A 103 4.62 -4.61 22.08
N LYS A 104 4.74 -3.64 22.99
CA LYS A 104 5.74 -2.58 22.85
C LYS A 104 7.15 -3.11 22.65
N LYS A 105 7.55 -4.15 23.37
CA LYS A 105 8.88 -4.74 23.23
C LYS A 105 9.06 -5.39 21.86
N ILE A 106 8.03 -6.07 21.37
CA ILE A 106 8.05 -6.72 20.05
C ILE A 106 8.16 -5.67 18.96
N VAL A 107 7.28 -4.67 18.95
CA VAL A 107 7.27 -3.56 17.99
C VAL A 107 8.60 -2.79 17.99
N ILE A 108 9.15 -2.49 19.17
CA ILE A 108 10.47 -1.84 19.29
C ILE A 108 11.58 -2.71 18.72
N ASN A 109 11.53 -4.02 18.89
CA ASN A 109 12.53 -4.94 18.32
C ASN A 109 12.42 -4.98 16.78
N GLU A 110 11.22 -4.99 16.22
CA GLU A 110 11.01 -4.89 14.77
C GLU A 110 11.54 -3.58 14.21
N MET A 111 11.25 -2.46 14.88
CA MET A 111 11.80 -1.16 14.51
C MET A 111 13.34 -1.15 14.53
N ASN A 112 13.95 -1.77 15.54
CA ASN A 112 15.42 -1.90 15.60
C ASN A 112 15.95 -2.66 14.39
N GLN A 113 15.32 -3.76 13.97
CA GLN A 113 15.73 -4.50 12.77
C GLN A 113 15.64 -3.63 11.52
N LYS A 114 14.59 -2.83 11.39
CA LYS A 114 14.41 -1.89 10.27
C LYS A 114 15.44 -0.75 10.28
N ILE A 115 15.79 -0.21 11.46
CA ILE A 115 16.82 0.84 11.59
C ILE A 115 18.19 0.34 11.12
N TYR A 116 18.50 -0.92 11.32
CA TYR A 116 19.78 -1.52 10.87
C TYR A 116 19.77 -1.93 9.40
N SER A 117 18.64 -1.84 8.67
CA SER A 117 18.62 -2.11 7.24
C SER A 117 19.41 -1.07 6.46
N SER A 118 20.10 -1.49 5.40
CA SER A 118 20.96 -0.61 4.58
C SER A 118 20.18 0.54 3.91
N ASP A 119 18.91 0.32 3.62
CA ASP A 119 18.03 1.26 2.92
C ASP A 119 17.19 2.17 3.84
N TYR A 120 17.33 2.01 5.17
CA TYR A 120 16.53 2.78 6.14
C TYR A 120 16.60 4.30 5.90
N SER A 121 17.81 4.85 5.93
CA SER A 121 18.02 6.29 5.76
C SER A 121 17.54 6.80 4.39
N PHE A 122 17.72 5.98 3.36
CA PHE A 122 17.26 6.31 2.00
C PHE A 122 15.74 6.40 1.93
N ASN A 123 15.04 5.38 2.40
CA ASN A 123 13.58 5.33 2.39
C ASN A 123 12.97 6.47 3.22
N GLN A 124 13.53 6.78 4.39
CA GLN A 124 13.09 7.89 5.23
C GLN A 124 13.20 9.25 4.51
N ILE A 125 14.35 9.53 3.89
CA ILE A 125 14.57 10.80 3.17
C ILE A 125 13.64 10.90 1.95
N VAL A 126 13.41 9.79 1.26
CA VAL A 126 12.48 9.74 0.13
C VAL A 126 11.06 10.07 0.57
N LEU A 127 10.54 9.46 1.64
CA LEU A 127 9.19 9.74 2.14
C LEU A 127 9.04 11.19 2.61
N ASN A 128 10.05 11.70 3.33
CA ASN A 128 10.08 13.12 3.72
C ASN A 128 10.07 14.09 2.53
N THR A 129 10.55 13.64 1.38
CA THR A 129 10.56 14.46 0.16
C THR A 129 9.26 14.31 -0.64
N LEU A 130 8.71 13.10 -0.69
CA LEU A 130 7.56 12.74 -1.49
C LEU A 130 6.24 13.28 -0.91
N TYR A 131 6.15 13.37 0.41
CA TYR A 131 4.91 13.71 1.11
C TYR A 131 5.01 15.01 1.90
N THR A 132 3.85 15.61 2.19
CA THR A 132 3.68 16.82 3.01
C THR A 132 3.00 16.53 4.36
N LEU A 133 2.31 15.39 4.49
CA LEU A 133 1.65 14.98 5.74
C LEU A 133 2.65 14.32 6.69
N PRO A 134 2.68 14.71 7.98
CA PRO A 134 3.65 14.19 8.95
C PRO A 134 3.67 12.66 9.05
N GLY A 135 2.50 12.02 9.15
CA GLY A 135 2.41 10.56 9.23
C GLY A 135 2.98 9.84 8.01
N LEU A 136 2.74 10.37 6.80
CA LEU A 136 3.32 9.81 5.57
C LEU A 136 4.82 10.08 5.45
N GLN A 137 5.26 11.30 5.80
CA GLN A 137 6.68 11.65 5.80
C GLN A 137 7.49 10.76 6.74
N GLN A 138 6.92 10.44 7.89
CA GLN A 138 7.59 9.75 8.98
C GLN A 138 7.18 8.27 9.12
N ALA A 139 6.44 7.74 8.14
CA ALA A 139 6.02 6.34 8.15
C ALA A 139 7.18 5.34 8.24
N ASN A 140 8.39 5.73 7.82
CA ASN A 140 9.62 4.95 7.96
C ASN A 140 10.62 5.59 8.96
N ASP A 141 10.22 6.59 9.76
CA ASP A 141 11.07 7.10 10.82
C ASP A 141 10.98 6.22 12.07
N TYR A 142 11.62 5.05 12.00
CA TYR A 142 11.59 4.08 13.08
C TYR A 142 12.25 4.56 14.37
N LEU A 143 13.13 5.55 14.33
CA LEU A 143 13.68 6.19 15.53
C LEU A 143 12.62 7.02 16.25
N LEU A 144 11.85 7.82 15.51
CA LEU A 144 10.74 8.58 16.05
C LEU A 144 9.61 7.67 16.53
N GLN A 145 9.23 6.67 15.71
CA GLN A 145 8.21 5.69 16.10
C GLN A 145 8.56 4.98 17.39
N LYS A 146 9.81 4.50 17.53
CA LYS A 146 10.31 3.86 18.75
C LYS A 146 10.17 4.77 19.97
N LYS A 147 10.56 6.05 19.85
CA LYS A 147 10.42 7.02 20.91
C LYS A 147 8.95 7.25 21.31
N ASN A 148 8.06 7.37 20.34
CA ASN A 148 6.64 7.57 20.59
C ASN A 148 6.01 6.31 21.20
N VAL A 149 6.24 5.14 20.61
CA VAL A 149 5.71 3.85 21.10
C VAL A 149 6.09 3.60 22.56
N ASP A 150 7.30 3.96 22.97
CA ASP A 150 7.75 3.81 24.36
C ASP A 150 6.88 4.65 25.33
N ASN A 151 6.40 5.81 24.89
CA ASN A 151 5.60 6.73 25.67
C ASN A 151 4.07 6.50 25.60
N ILE A 152 3.55 5.84 24.55
CA ILE A 152 2.12 5.58 24.40
C ILE A 152 1.61 4.76 25.59
N SER A 153 0.57 5.22 26.26
CA SER A 153 -0.08 4.51 27.38
C SER A 153 -1.24 3.62 26.91
N LEU A 154 -1.72 2.74 27.80
CA LEU A 154 -2.97 2.01 27.58
C LEU A 154 -4.15 2.97 27.31
N LYS A 155 -4.22 4.08 28.05
CA LYS A 155 -5.27 5.08 27.88
C LYS A 155 -5.23 5.67 26.48
N ASP A 156 -4.06 6.02 25.97
CA ASP A 156 -3.89 6.59 24.63
C ASP A 156 -4.35 5.61 23.55
N LEU A 157 -4.01 4.32 23.67
CA LEU A 157 -4.45 3.28 22.75
C LEU A 157 -5.97 3.09 22.74
N VAL A 158 -6.58 3.05 23.92
CA VAL A 158 -8.04 2.90 24.06
C VAL A 158 -8.76 4.11 23.47
N GLU A 159 -8.26 5.31 23.72
CA GLU A 159 -8.84 6.54 23.18
C GLU A 159 -8.67 6.63 21.67
N TYR A 160 -7.48 6.32 21.16
CA TYR A 160 -7.20 6.29 19.73
C TYR A 160 -8.07 5.26 19.01
N HIS A 161 -8.20 4.05 19.56
CA HIS A 161 -9.10 3.03 19.04
C HIS A 161 -10.54 3.55 18.95
N LYS A 162 -11.07 4.11 20.04
CA LYS A 162 -12.45 4.65 20.11
C LYS A 162 -12.70 5.75 19.06
N GLN A 163 -11.71 6.58 18.79
CA GLN A 163 -11.83 7.68 17.82
C GLN A 163 -11.73 7.19 16.37
N ASN A 164 -10.89 6.20 16.12
CA ASN A 164 -10.48 5.82 14.77
C ASN A 164 -11.08 4.50 14.24
N TYR A 165 -11.73 3.69 15.11
CA TYR A 165 -12.40 2.45 14.71
C TYR A 165 -13.91 2.62 14.86
N ASN A 166 -14.58 2.88 13.77
CA ASN A 166 -16.01 3.16 13.78
C ASN A 166 -16.71 2.61 12.53
N SER A 167 -18.04 2.57 12.55
CA SER A 167 -18.84 2.00 11.46
C SER A 167 -18.69 2.71 10.12
N SER A 168 -18.15 3.94 10.10
CA SER A 168 -17.97 4.68 8.86
C SER A 168 -16.67 4.31 8.13
N ASN A 169 -15.66 3.76 8.81
CA ASN A 169 -14.36 3.46 8.23
C ASN A 169 -13.90 2.01 8.41
N THR A 170 -14.75 1.14 8.97
CA THR A 170 -14.43 -0.27 9.21
C THR A 170 -15.25 -1.16 8.28
N TYR A 171 -14.57 -2.04 7.56
CA TYR A 171 -15.14 -2.95 6.59
C TYR A 171 -14.77 -4.38 6.91
N PHE A 172 -15.74 -5.29 6.84
CA PHE A 172 -15.52 -6.72 7.01
C PHE A 172 -15.69 -7.43 5.68
N VAL A 173 -14.79 -8.37 5.39
CA VAL A 173 -14.86 -9.22 4.21
C VAL A 173 -14.79 -10.68 4.64
N VAL A 174 -15.68 -11.49 4.07
CA VAL A 174 -15.69 -12.94 4.27
C VAL A 174 -15.67 -13.63 2.92
N SER A 175 -14.76 -14.56 2.74
CA SER A 175 -14.63 -15.35 1.52
C SER A 175 -14.46 -16.83 1.85
N GLY A 176 -14.95 -17.71 0.98
CA GLY A 176 -14.77 -19.15 1.14
C GLY A 176 -16.06 -19.94 1.15
N ASP A 177 -16.01 -21.13 1.77
CA ASP A 177 -17.18 -22.00 1.91
C ASP A 177 -17.92 -21.72 3.23
N PHE A 178 -19.06 -21.04 3.11
CA PHE A 178 -19.89 -20.68 4.27
C PHE A 178 -21.37 -20.48 3.89
N ASN A 179 -22.23 -20.45 4.90
CA ASN A 179 -23.62 -20.07 4.77
C ASN A 179 -23.76 -18.53 4.94
N PRO A 180 -24.09 -17.77 3.89
CA PRO A 180 -24.20 -16.31 3.96
C PRO A 180 -25.20 -15.82 5.02
N THR A 181 -26.34 -16.48 5.16
CA THR A 181 -27.36 -16.09 6.13
C THR A 181 -26.85 -16.22 7.56
N HIS A 182 -26.08 -17.29 7.85
CA HIS A 182 -25.48 -17.47 9.16
C HIS A 182 -24.43 -16.40 9.44
N VAL A 183 -23.54 -16.13 8.48
CA VAL A 183 -22.51 -15.08 8.62
C VAL A 183 -23.16 -13.71 8.86
N LEU A 184 -24.20 -13.35 8.09
CA LEU A 184 -24.91 -12.10 8.29
C LEU A 184 -25.55 -12.01 9.68
N SER A 185 -26.16 -13.11 10.17
CA SER A 185 -26.75 -13.13 11.51
C SER A 185 -25.71 -12.92 12.63
N VAL A 186 -24.47 -13.42 12.44
CA VAL A 186 -23.36 -13.16 13.38
C VAL A 186 -23.02 -11.68 13.42
N PHE A 187 -22.86 -11.06 12.24
CA PHE A 187 -22.59 -9.61 12.17
C PHE A 187 -23.73 -8.78 12.77
N GLU A 188 -24.99 -9.06 12.44
CA GLU A 188 -26.14 -8.36 13.00
C GLU A 188 -26.20 -8.46 14.52
N ASN A 189 -25.90 -9.61 15.08
CA ASN A 189 -25.90 -9.80 16.54
C ASN A 189 -24.74 -9.09 17.22
N LYS A 190 -23.54 -9.16 16.65
CA LYS A 190 -22.31 -8.60 17.21
C LYS A 190 -22.24 -7.07 17.05
N LEU A 191 -22.73 -6.51 15.95
CA LEU A 191 -22.62 -5.09 15.63
C LEU A 191 -23.79 -4.24 16.12
N LYS A 192 -24.89 -4.83 16.63
CA LYS A 192 -26.03 -4.10 17.20
C LYS A 192 -25.71 -3.07 18.29
N VAL A 193 -24.53 -3.23 18.92
CA VAL A 193 -24.10 -2.39 20.06
C VAL A 193 -23.15 -1.25 19.62
N VAL A 194 -22.72 -1.24 18.37
CA VAL A 194 -21.78 -0.22 17.87
C VAL A 194 -22.54 1.02 17.40
N THR A 195 -23.15 1.72 18.33
CA THR A 195 -23.69 3.09 18.11
C THR A 195 -22.62 4.12 18.47
N SER A 196 -21.53 4.16 17.74
CA SER A 196 -20.64 5.31 17.80
C SER A 196 -21.20 6.40 16.90
N PRO A 197 -21.26 7.66 17.34
CA PRO A 197 -21.55 8.76 16.44
C PRO A 197 -20.53 8.69 15.29
N VAL A 198 -20.98 8.99 14.08
CA VAL A 198 -20.13 9.10 12.90
C VAL A 198 -19.05 10.13 13.22
N ALA A 199 -17.92 9.70 13.75
CA ALA A 199 -16.74 10.53 13.78
C ALA A 199 -16.41 10.80 12.31
N SER A 200 -16.28 12.07 11.95
CA SER A 200 -15.79 12.43 10.62
C SER A 200 -14.50 11.64 10.40
N SER A 201 -14.46 10.82 9.36
CA SER A 201 -13.25 10.12 9.00
C SER A 201 -12.15 11.17 8.84
N ASN A 202 -11.06 11.06 9.59
CA ASN A 202 -9.89 11.95 9.46
C ASN A 202 -9.13 11.70 8.14
N ILE A 203 -9.87 11.50 7.04
CA ILE A 203 -9.25 11.39 5.74
C ILE A 203 -8.70 12.76 5.37
N PRO A 204 -7.40 12.88 5.11
CA PRO A 204 -6.81 14.15 4.72
C PRO A 204 -7.53 14.72 3.50
N SER A 205 -8.03 15.95 3.62
CA SER A 205 -8.78 16.64 2.55
C SER A 205 -7.88 17.25 1.48
N LYS A 206 -6.56 17.23 1.67
CA LYS A 206 -5.58 17.80 0.73
C LYS A 206 -4.70 16.70 0.17
N ASN A 207 -4.34 16.88 -1.12
CA ASN A 207 -3.34 16.02 -1.75
C ASN A 207 -2.03 16.07 -0.95
N PRO A 208 -1.53 14.92 -0.45
CA PRO A 208 -0.36 14.87 0.41
C PRO A 208 0.96 14.87 -0.34
N PHE A 209 0.97 14.85 -1.67
CA PHE A 209 2.21 14.84 -2.43
C PHE A 209 2.91 16.18 -2.45
N SER A 210 4.24 16.12 -2.40
CA SER A 210 5.12 17.23 -2.71
C SER A 210 5.46 17.21 -4.20
N TYR A 211 5.00 18.20 -4.97
CA TYR A 211 5.26 18.29 -6.41
C TYR A 211 6.55 19.09 -6.71
N GLN A 212 7.61 18.83 -5.96
CA GLN A 212 8.91 19.45 -6.15
C GLN A 212 9.92 18.43 -6.68
N SER A 213 10.53 18.75 -7.82
CA SER A 213 11.62 17.90 -8.32
C SER A 213 12.83 17.97 -7.41
N LYS A 214 13.44 16.82 -7.10
CA LYS A 214 14.60 16.72 -6.20
C LYS A 214 15.52 15.58 -6.59
N LEU A 215 16.82 15.83 -6.37
CA LEU A 215 17.84 14.79 -6.43
C LEU A 215 18.41 14.58 -5.02
N ILE A 216 18.44 13.32 -4.58
CA ILE A 216 18.80 12.90 -3.24
C ILE A 216 19.97 11.93 -3.34
N PHE A 217 21.03 12.18 -2.55
CA PHE A 217 22.08 11.22 -2.31
C PHE A 217 22.06 10.78 -0.85
N VAL A 218 22.21 9.48 -0.64
CA VAL A 218 22.38 8.89 0.69
C VAL A 218 23.65 8.03 0.68
N GLN A 219 24.53 8.26 1.64
CA GLN A 219 25.75 7.47 1.76
C GLN A 219 25.43 6.09 2.33
N ASN A 220 25.74 5.05 1.58
CA ASN A 220 25.74 3.67 2.08
C ASN A 220 27.04 3.39 2.84
N LYS A 221 26.90 3.10 4.13
CA LYS A 221 28.04 2.81 5.02
C LYS A 221 28.32 1.31 5.18
N THR A 222 27.53 0.44 4.55
CA THR A 222 27.68 -1.01 4.66
C THR A 222 28.83 -1.54 3.83
N ASP A 223 29.32 -2.73 4.18
CA ASP A 223 30.42 -3.39 3.47
C ASP A 223 30.04 -3.80 2.04
N GLU A 224 28.75 -4.02 1.76
CA GLU A 224 28.21 -4.32 0.42
C GLU A 224 28.49 -3.19 -0.59
N ALA A 225 28.56 -1.95 -0.14
CA ALA A 225 28.92 -0.80 -0.97
C ALA A 225 30.40 -0.74 -1.35
N LYS A 226 31.26 -1.61 -0.81
CA LYS A 226 32.71 -1.59 -1.09
C LYS A 226 33.06 -1.81 -2.55
N ASN A 227 32.22 -2.48 -3.31
CA ASN A 227 32.45 -2.80 -4.72
C ASN A 227 31.90 -1.74 -5.69
N GLY A 228 31.61 -0.52 -5.24
CA GLY A 228 31.08 0.55 -6.10
C GLY A 228 29.65 0.34 -6.56
N GLY A 229 28.86 -0.42 -5.81
CA GLY A 229 27.44 -0.61 -6.08
C GLY A 229 26.61 0.64 -5.73
N VAL A 230 25.70 1.00 -6.61
CA VAL A 230 24.74 2.08 -6.43
C VAL A 230 23.33 1.52 -6.61
N GLU A 231 22.47 1.80 -5.64
CA GLU A 231 21.03 1.62 -5.76
C GLU A 231 20.37 2.96 -6.09
N PHE A 232 19.42 2.96 -7.00
CA PHE A 232 18.69 4.16 -7.38
C PHE A 232 17.18 3.93 -7.43
N SER A 233 16.44 5.00 -7.23
CA SER A 233 15.00 5.03 -7.40
C SER A 233 14.56 6.38 -7.95
N ILE A 234 13.65 6.34 -8.91
CA ILE A 234 13.03 7.50 -9.54
C ILE A 234 11.54 7.43 -9.22
N PHE A 235 10.97 8.50 -8.70
CA PHE A 235 9.56 8.57 -8.32
C PHE A 235 8.85 9.64 -9.12
N PHE A 236 7.65 9.30 -9.59
CA PHE A 236 6.70 10.21 -10.22
C PHE A 236 5.42 10.21 -9.41
N PRO A 237 5.20 11.19 -8.51
CA PRO A 237 3.91 11.41 -7.89
C PRO A 237 2.91 11.90 -8.94
N MET A 238 1.70 11.38 -8.91
CA MET A 238 0.63 11.71 -9.87
C MET A 238 -0.63 12.08 -9.11
N ASP A 239 -1.09 13.32 -9.27
CA ASP A 239 -2.35 13.80 -8.71
C ASP A 239 -3.53 13.33 -9.56
N ILE A 240 -3.82 12.06 -9.45
CA ILE A 240 -4.86 11.42 -10.24
C ILE A 240 -5.66 10.50 -9.36
N HIS A 241 -6.95 10.74 -9.30
CA HIS A 241 -7.91 9.80 -8.72
C HIS A 241 -8.05 8.61 -9.65
N MET A 242 -7.36 7.53 -9.30
CA MET A 242 -7.36 6.31 -10.09
C MET A 242 -8.68 5.55 -9.90
N ASN A 243 -9.38 5.29 -11.00
CA ASN A 243 -10.42 4.27 -11.06
C ASN A 243 -9.81 2.92 -11.48
N ASN A 244 -10.63 1.86 -11.40
CA ASN A 244 -10.14 0.51 -11.73
C ASN A 244 -9.56 0.38 -13.15
N GLU A 245 -10.10 1.11 -14.13
CA GLU A 245 -9.57 1.12 -15.49
C GLU A 245 -8.19 1.77 -15.59
N LEU A 246 -8.02 2.92 -14.93
CA LEU A 246 -6.74 3.62 -14.88
C LEU A 246 -5.68 2.82 -14.10
N VAL A 247 -6.08 2.11 -13.05
CA VAL A 247 -5.16 1.21 -12.31
C VAL A 247 -4.65 0.11 -13.23
N GLN A 248 -5.51 -0.53 -14.03
CA GLN A 248 -5.07 -1.54 -15.01
C GLN A 248 -4.12 -0.95 -16.05
N GLN A 249 -4.46 0.23 -16.59
CA GLN A 249 -3.60 0.94 -17.55
C GLN A 249 -2.23 1.26 -16.93
N LEU A 250 -2.21 1.66 -15.65
CA LEU A 250 -0.99 1.98 -14.92
C LEU A 250 -0.11 0.74 -14.73
N ILE A 251 -0.69 -0.38 -14.28
CA ILE A 251 0.05 -1.65 -14.09
C ILE A 251 0.66 -2.14 -15.41
N ILE A 252 -0.12 -2.11 -16.50
CA ILE A 252 0.39 -2.49 -17.82
C ILE A 252 1.50 -1.53 -18.27
N THR A 253 1.34 -0.23 -18.02
CA THR A 253 2.37 0.76 -18.34
C THR A 253 3.68 0.45 -17.61
N CYS A 254 3.62 0.18 -16.31
CA CYS A 254 4.80 -0.19 -15.52
C CYS A 254 5.49 -1.44 -16.08
N SER A 255 4.74 -2.50 -16.41
CA SER A 255 5.26 -3.74 -16.99
C SER A 255 5.94 -3.50 -18.34
N ILE A 256 5.36 -2.64 -19.21
CA ILE A 256 5.97 -2.29 -20.51
C ILE A 256 7.25 -1.48 -20.30
N VAL A 257 7.21 -0.46 -19.45
CA VAL A 257 8.37 0.39 -19.17
C VAL A 257 9.52 -0.44 -18.58
N GLU A 258 9.23 -1.33 -17.64
CA GLU A 258 10.22 -2.24 -17.06
C GLU A 258 10.89 -3.09 -18.13
N LYS A 259 10.10 -3.75 -18.95
CA LYS A 259 10.61 -4.64 -20.00
C LYS A 259 11.46 -3.90 -21.04
N GLU A 260 10.99 -2.74 -21.52
CA GLU A 260 11.75 -1.96 -22.51
C GLU A 260 13.04 -1.38 -21.88
N LEU A 261 12.99 -0.86 -20.66
CA LEU A 261 14.18 -0.39 -19.96
C LEU A 261 15.15 -1.53 -19.63
N TYR A 262 14.65 -2.70 -19.25
CA TYR A 262 15.50 -3.88 -19.08
C TYR A 262 16.24 -4.24 -20.36
N ASN A 263 15.58 -4.27 -21.51
CA ASN A 263 16.21 -4.53 -22.79
C ASN A 263 17.28 -3.48 -23.10
N ILE A 264 16.96 -2.19 -23.02
CA ILE A 264 17.90 -1.10 -23.31
C ILE A 264 19.11 -1.13 -22.36
N LEU A 265 18.86 -1.25 -21.06
CA LEU A 265 19.91 -1.05 -20.06
C LEU A 265 20.68 -2.33 -19.74
N ARG A 266 20.02 -3.51 -19.73
CA ARG A 266 20.65 -4.78 -19.38
C ARG A 266 21.11 -5.56 -20.60
N VAL A 267 20.24 -5.72 -21.60
CA VAL A 267 20.52 -6.60 -22.74
C VAL A 267 21.46 -5.90 -23.72
N ASP A 268 21.09 -4.70 -24.17
CA ASP A 268 21.81 -3.99 -25.23
C ASP A 268 23.09 -3.31 -24.72
N ASN A 269 23.03 -2.68 -23.55
CA ASN A 269 24.10 -1.81 -23.03
C ASN A 269 24.84 -2.37 -21.81
N LYS A 270 24.37 -3.43 -21.14
CA LYS A 270 25.01 -4.09 -19.98
C LYS A 270 25.34 -3.15 -18.82
N LEU A 271 24.47 -2.15 -18.59
CA LEU A 271 24.72 -1.06 -17.62
C LEU A 271 24.20 -1.37 -16.22
N ILE A 272 23.20 -2.26 -16.07
CA ILE A 272 22.50 -2.52 -14.82
C ILE A 272 22.59 -3.98 -14.39
N TYR A 273 22.40 -4.24 -13.10
CA TYR A 273 22.16 -5.57 -12.57
C TYR A 273 20.67 -5.92 -12.61
N SER A 274 19.84 -5.00 -12.13
CA SER A 274 18.39 -5.15 -12.08
C SER A 274 17.70 -3.82 -12.32
N ILE A 275 16.45 -3.89 -12.79
CA ILE A 275 15.52 -2.76 -12.85
C ILE A 275 14.11 -3.28 -12.57
N PHE A 276 13.35 -2.49 -11.83
CA PHE A 276 11.97 -2.77 -11.46
C PHE A 276 11.15 -1.51 -11.64
N VAL A 277 9.93 -1.65 -12.16
CA VAL A 277 8.99 -0.54 -12.27
C VAL A 277 7.70 -0.91 -11.54
N HIS A 278 7.43 -0.20 -10.48
CA HIS A 278 6.26 -0.42 -9.64
C HIS A 278 5.36 0.79 -9.61
N CYS A 279 4.08 0.56 -9.35
CA CYS A 279 3.15 1.62 -9.02
C CYS A 279 2.45 1.31 -7.69
N ALA A 280 2.22 2.36 -6.92
CA ALA A 280 1.35 2.34 -5.76
C ALA A 280 0.19 3.29 -6.01
N THR A 281 -1.03 2.83 -5.74
CA THR A 281 -2.26 3.60 -5.94
C THR A 281 -2.93 3.81 -4.60
N TYR A 282 -3.24 5.07 -4.30
CA TYR A 282 -3.92 5.50 -3.08
C TYR A 282 -5.18 6.28 -3.46
N TYR A 283 -6.06 6.52 -2.50
CA TYR A 283 -7.27 7.33 -2.73
C TYR A 283 -6.95 8.79 -3.12
N TYR A 284 -5.78 9.28 -2.75
CA TYR A 284 -5.33 10.65 -3.03
C TYR A 284 -4.43 10.75 -4.28
N GLY A 285 -4.14 9.67 -4.95
CA GLY A 285 -3.30 9.66 -6.15
C GLY A 285 -2.42 8.42 -6.27
N SER A 286 -1.44 8.47 -7.15
CA SER A 286 -0.55 7.33 -7.42
C SER A 286 0.92 7.74 -7.46
N VAL A 287 1.80 6.77 -7.25
CA VAL A 287 3.25 6.95 -7.42
C VAL A 287 3.76 5.86 -8.34
N VAL A 288 4.49 6.25 -9.38
CA VAL A 288 5.31 5.30 -10.16
C VAL A 288 6.75 5.37 -9.65
N LYS A 289 7.32 4.21 -9.34
CA LYS A 289 8.70 4.05 -8.92
C LYS A 289 9.46 3.23 -9.97
N ILE A 290 10.57 3.77 -10.48
CA ILE A 290 11.55 3.05 -11.27
C ILE A 290 12.78 2.87 -10.40
N ALA A 291 13.18 1.64 -10.10
CA ALA A 291 14.29 1.34 -9.21
C ALA A 291 15.24 0.33 -9.83
N GLY A 292 16.51 0.40 -9.45
CA GLY A 292 17.50 -0.53 -9.95
C GLY A 292 18.84 -0.43 -9.23
N SER A 293 19.76 -1.29 -9.66
CA SER A 293 21.13 -1.31 -9.14
C SER A 293 22.18 -1.36 -10.26
N CYS A 294 23.28 -0.65 -10.07
CA CYS A 294 24.35 -0.52 -11.06
C CYS A 294 25.68 -0.22 -10.38
N THR A 295 26.72 0.05 -11.18
CA THR A 295 28.01 0.59 -10.70
C THR A 295 27.99 2.13 -10.72
N ASP A 296 28.82 2.76 -9.90
CA ASP A 296 29.03 4.23 -9.85
C ASP A 296 29.22 4.82 -11.26
N SER A 297 30.07 4.18 -12.07
CA SER A 297 30.45 4.65 -13.41
C SER A 297 29.30 4.65 -14.41
N ASN A 298 28.26 3.82 -14.17
CA ASN A 298 27.13 3.66 -15.08
C ASN A 298 25.96 4.57 -14.72
N MET A 299 25.90 5.07 -13.48
CA MET A 299 24.71 5.77 -12.95
C MET A 299 24.23 6.93 -13.83
N VAL A 300 25.15 7.81 -14.24
CA VAL A 300 24.82 8.96 -15.11
C VAL A 300 24.21 8.50 -16.43
N LYS A 301 24.81 7.47 -17.04
CA LYS A 301 24.36 6.90 -18.30
C LYS A 301 22.96 6.32 -18.19
N ILE A 302 22.71 5.60 -17.12
CA ILE A 302 21.42 4.96 -16.83
C ILE A 302 20.32 6.01 -16.68
N LEU A 303 20.55 7.06 -15.87
CA LEU A 303 19.57 8.12 -15.71
C LEU A 303 19.25 8.81 -17.05
N LYS A 304 20.28 9.09 -17.86
CA LYS A 304 20.08 9.67 -19.20
C LYS A 304 19.25 8.76 -20.10
N TYR A 305 19.51 7.46 -20.13
CA TYR A 305 18.70 6.52 -20.90
C TYR A 305 17.27 6.46 -20.43
N ILE A 306 17.01 6.38 -19.11
CA ILE A 306 15.65 6.33 -18.57
C ILE A 306 14.88 7.60 -18.93
N ILE A 307 15.46 8.77 -18.72
CA ILE A 307 14.80 10.05 -19.02
C ILE A 307 14.57 10.22 -20.53
N ALA A 308 15.56 9.87 -21.36
CA ALA A 308 15.41 9.92 -22.82
C ALA A 308 14.31 8.97 -23.31
N TYR A 309 14.26 7.75 -22.80
CA TYR A 309 13.22 6.79 -23.09
C TYR A 309 11.83 7.32 -22.73
N LEU A 310 11.64 7.83 -21.51
CA LEU A 310 10.35 8.36 -21.07
C LEU A 310 9.93 9.56 -21.93
N ARG A 311 10.85 10.48 -22.27
CA ARG A 311 10.58 11.62 -23.16
C ARG A 311 10.17 11.16 -24.57
N GLU A 312 10.83 10.15 -25.09
CA GLU A 312 10.49 9.56 -26.39
C GLU A 312 9.08 8.98 -26.38
N LYS A 313 8.74 8.20 -25.35
CA LYS A 313 7.42 7.54 -25.24
C LYS A 313 6.27 8.51 -24.97
N LYS A 314 6.52 9.71 -24.48
CA LYS A 314 5.52 10.77 -24.42
C LYS A 314 5.05 11.23 -25.81
N THR A 315 5.91 11.19 -26.79
CA THR A 315 5.67 11.72 -28.16
C THR A 315 5.47 10.62 -29.20
N LYS A 316 6.25 9.54 -29.11
CA LYS A 316 6.20 8.43 -30.06
C LYS A 316 5.14 7.39 -29.70
N TYR A 317 4.85 6.55 -30.66
CA TYR A 317 3.89 5.46 -30.54
C TYR A 317 4.43 4.33 -29.65
N VAL A 318 3.56 3.80 -28.80
CA VAL A 318 3.82 2.57 -28.05
C VAL A 318 3.34 1.39 -28.89
N ASP A 319 4.19 0.38 -29.08
CA ASP A 319 3.85 -0.81 -29.87
C ASP A 319 2.67 -1.57 -29.26
N GLN A 320 1.60 -1.75 -30.04
CA GLN A 320 0.40 -2.48 -29.61
C GLN A 320 0.71 -3.94 -29.23
N LYS A 321 1.74 -4.54 -29.80
CA LYS A 321 2.20 -5.90 -29.45
C LYS A 321 2.70 -5.95 -27.99
N LEU A 322 3.41 -4.92 -27.53
CA LEU A 322 3.85 -4.81 -26.13
C LEU A 322 2.65 -4.67 -25.19
N VAL A 323 1.67 -3.86 -25.58
CA VAL A 323 0.42 -3.71 -24.81
C VAL A 323 -0.30 -5.05 -24.68
N ASN A 324 -0.44 -5.78 -25.78
CA ASN A 324 -1.09 -7.10 -25.79
C ASN A 324 -0.33 -8.13 -24.94
N ASN A 325 0.99 -8.06 -24.91
CA ASN A 325 1.80 -8.90 -24.01
C ASN A 325 1.63 -8.52 -22.55
N GLY A 326 1.60 -7.21 -22.22
CA GLY A 326 1.33 -6.73 -20.87
C GLY A 326 -0.03 -7.18 -20.34
N LYS A 327 -1.08 -7.12 -21.18
CA LYS A 327 -2.40 -7.68 -20.83
C LYS A 327 -2.34 -9.17 -20.48
N LYS A 328 -1.66 -9.97 -21.32
CA LYS A 328 -1.51 -11.42 -21.07
C LYS A 328 -0.77 -11.71 -19.78
N LEU A 329 0.27 -10.93 -19.45
CA LEU A 329 1.00 -11.07 -18.19
C LEU A 329 0.12 -10.75 -17.00
N LEU A 330 -0.66 -9.65 -17.05
CA LEU A 330 -1.58 -9.30 -15.98
C LEU A 330 -2.70 -10.34 -15.79
N LEU A 331 -3.22 -10.91 -16.88
CA LEU A 331 -4.18 -12.01 -16.81
C LEU A 331 -3.57 -13.27 -16.21
N LEU A 332 -2.33 -13.61 -16.60
CA LEU A 332 -1.61 -14.76 -16.07
C LEU A 332 -1.36 -14.59 -14.57
N ASP A 333 -0.88 -13.42 -14.17
CA ASP A 333 -0.62 -13.07 -12.77
C ASP A 333 -1.92 -13.22 -11.94
N ARG A 334 -2.99 -12.58 -12.39
CA ARG A 334 -4.29 -12.71 -11.73
C ARG A 334 -4.76 -14.16 -11.64
N ASN A 335 -4.72 -14.93 -12.73
CA ASN A 335 -5.15 -16.33 -12.74
C ASN A 335 -4.30 -17.23 -11.83
N ASN A 336 -3.06 -16.83 -11.56
CA ASN A 336 -2.20 -17.52 -10.61
C ASN A 336 -2.50 -17.15 -9.16
N HIS A 337 -2.98 -15.93 -8.91
CA HIS A 337 -3.23 -15.40 -7.56
C HIS A 337 -4.69 -15.55 -7.09
N ILE A 338 -5.69 -15.64 -7.98
CA ILE A 338 -7.10 -15.80 -7.58
C ILE A 338 -7.47 -17.29 -7.53
N LYS A 339 -6.97 -18.01 -6.54
CA LYS A 339 -7.19 -19.47 -6.39
C LYS A 339 -7.80 -19.88 -5.06
N ASN A 340 -7.61 -19.11 -4.03
CA ASN A 340 -8.06 -19.43 -2.69
C ASN A 340 -8.93 -18.28 -2.12
N PRO A 341 -9.66 -18.50 -1.02
CA PRO A 341 -10.54 -17.50 -0.43
C PRO A 341 -9.86 -16.18 -0.07
N MET A 342 -8.62 -16.21 0.41
CA MET A 342 -7.85 -15.00 0.74
C MET A 342 -7.58 -14.15 -0.50
N GLU A 343 -7.08 -14.73 -1.56
CA GLU A 343 -6.76 -14.03 -2.82
C GLU A 343 -8.01 -13.47 -3.50
N ILE A 344 -9.13 -14.23 -3.47
CA ILE A 344 -10.43 -13.74 -3.93
C ILE A 344 -10.86 -12.53 -3.12
N ALA A 345 -10.72 -12.60 -1.78
CA ALA A 345 -11.06 -11.47 -0.93
C ALA A 345 -10.21 -10.24 -1.26
N GLU A 346 -8.90 -10.38 -1.37
CA GLU A 346 -7.97 -9.27 -1.65
C GLU A 346 -8.25 -8.58 -3.00
N PHE A 347 -8.65 -9.34 -4.01
CA PHE A 347 -9.06 -8.80 -5.30
C PHE A 347 -10.25 -7.83 -5.17
N TYR A 348 -11.25 -8.17 -4.35
CA TYR A 348 -12.42 -7.33 -4.14
C TYR A 348 -12.21 -6.23 -3.09
N GLU A 349 -11.45 -6.53 -2.02
CA GLU A 349 -11.10 -5.58 -0.97
C GLU A 349 -10.41 -4.33 -1.54
N SER A 350 -9.37 -4.55 -2.35
CA SER A 350 -8.59 -3.46 -2.94
C SER A 350 -9.44 -2.50 -3.77
N GLN A 351 -10.36 -3.04 -4.55
CA GLN A 351 -11.29 -2.24 -5.35
C GLN A 351 -12.30 -1.48 -4.48
N TYR A 352 -12.90 -2.18 -3.51
CA TYR A 352 -13.94 -1.60 -2.66
C TYR A 352 -13.39 -0.47 -1.78
N ILE A 353 -12.28 -0.72 -1.10
CA ILE A 353 -11.66 0.25 -0.19
C ILE A 353 -11.18 1.48 -0.96
N LEU A 354 -10.50 1.30 -2.08
CA LEU A 354 -10.07 2.42 -2.91
C LEU A 354 -11.24 3.31 -3.32
N ASN A 355 -12.35 2.70 -3.74
CA ASN A 355 -13.55 3.41 -4.16
C ASN A 355 -14.17 4.20 -2.99
N GLN A 356 -14.33 3.56 -1.82
CA GLN A 356 -14.91 4.19 -0.64
C GLN A 356 -14.05 5.36 -0.13
N LEU A 357 -12.74 5.20 -0.13
CA LEU A 357 -11.82 6.24 0.29
C LEU A 357 -11.79 7.41 -0.71
N GLN A 358 -11.84 7.15 -2.01
CA GLN A 358 -11.90 8.19 -3.03
C GLN A 358 -13.21 8.99 -2.97
N GLU A 359 -14.35 8.34 -2.72
CA GLU A 359 -15.63 9.03 -2.54
C GLU A 359 -15.62 10.01 -1.37
N ARG A 360 -14.95 9.63 -0.26
CA ARG A 360 -14.83 10.49 0.93
C ARG A 360 -13.80 11.60 0.78
N TYR A 361 -12.73 11.35 0.02
CA TYR A 361 -11.69 12.32 -0.25
C TYR A 361 -12.16 13.47 -1.14
N ARG A 362 -13.13 13.23 -2.02
CA ARG A 362 -13.71 14.26 -2.89
C ARG A 362 -14.43 15.31 -2.06
N SER A 363 -13.87 16.52 -2.04
CA SER A 363 -14.56 17.66 -1.43
C SER A 363 -15.76 18.10 -2.29
N PRO A 364 -16.79 18.76 -1.72
CA PRO A 364 -17.88 19.36 -2.48
C PRO A 364 -17.42 20.37 -3.55
N ASP A 365 -16.26 21.01 -3.37
CA ASP A 365 -15.69 21.96 -4.32
C ASP A 365 -14.99 21.28 -5.50
N ASP A 366 -14.39 20.11 -5.30
CA ASP A 366 -13.82 19.30 -6.38
C ASP A 366 -14.91 18.77 -7.32
N ALA A 367 -16.11 18.53 -6.81
CA ALA A 367 -17.26 18.14 -7.63
C ALA A 367 -17.68 19.20 -8.66
N LYS A 368 -17.43 20.48 -8.41
CA LYS A 368 -17.73 21.58 -9.35
C LYS A 368 -16.70 21.70 -10.48
N HIS A 369 -15.44 21.38 -10.21
CA HIS A 369 -14.38 21.42 -11.22
C HIS A 369 -14.25 20.11 -12.01
N SER A 370 -14.74 19.00 -11.48
CA SER A 370 -14.68 17.68 -12.11
C SER A 370 -15.76 17.43 -13.18
N GLN A 371 -16.75 18.31 -13.33
CA GLN A 371 -17.73 18.21 -14.43
C GLN A 371 -17.09 18.37 -15.81
N GLN A 372 -15.86 18.91 -15.90
CA GLN A 372 -15.11 19.01 -17.17
C GLN A 372 -14.14 17.83 -17.42
N ALA A 373 -13.80 17.03 -16.42
CA ALA A 373 -13.04 15.79 -16.61
C ALA A 373 -14.04 14.64 -16.79
N ALA A 374 -14.26 14.25 -18.03
CA ALA A 374 -15.15 13.13 -18.39
C ALA A 374 -14.81 11.87 -17.57
N GLY A 375 -15.63 11.56 -16.58
CA GLY A 375 -15.47 10.40 -15.69
C GLY A 375 -15.70 10.65 -14.20
N ALA A 376 -15.77 11.88 -13.74
CA ALA A 376 -15.89 12.24 -12.33
C ALA A 376 -17.36 12.38 -11.90
N GLY A 377 -18.05 11.29 -11.63
CA GLY A 377 -19.46 11.36 -11.19
C GLY A 377 -20.15 10.02 -10.95
N LYS A 378 -19.51 8.91 -11.29
CA LYS A 378 -20.04 7.58 -10.98
C LYS A 378 -19.22 6.96 -9.86
N ALA A 379 -19.88 6.44 -8.82
CA ALA A 379 -19.28 5.53 -7.86
C ALA A 379 -18.41 4.53 -8.64
N CYS A 380 -17.15 4.39 -8.25
CA CYS A 380 -16.26 3.50 -8.97
C CYS A 380 -16.83 2.08 -8.92
N LYS A 381 -17.06 1.49 -10.08
CA LYS A 381 -17.64 0.16 -10.20
C LYS A 381 -16.64 -0.88 -9.65
N ILE A 382 -17.13 -1.75 -8.77
CA ILE A 382 -16.40 -2.95 -8.41
C ILE A 382 -16.56 -3.95 -9.55
N TYR A 383 -15.44 -4.34 -10.16
CA TYR A 383 -15.43 -5.32 -11.22
C TYR A 383 -15.49 -6.74 -10.67
N SER A 384 -16.36 -7.57 -11.19
CA SER A 384 -16.18 -9.02 -11.16
C SER A 384 -14.94 -9.41 -11.98
N GLU A 385 -14.45 -10.62 -11.80
CA GLU A 385 -13.31 -11.12 -12.58
C GLU A 385 -13.55 -11.01 -14.09
N THR A 386 -14.76 -11.38 -14.55
CA THR A 386 -15.15 -11.27 -15.97
C THR A 386 -15.20 -9.83 -16.46
N GLU A 387 -15.67 -8.89 -15.63
CA GLU A 387 -15.70 -7.47 -15.98
C GLU A 387 -14.30 -6.87 -16.00
N PHE A 388 -13.43 -7.33 -15.09
CA PHE A 388 -12.03 -6.96 -15.10
C PHE A 388 -11.35 -7.39 -16.41
N ASP A 389 -11.59 -8.62 -16.86
CA ASP A 389 -11.05 -9.11 -18.13
C ASP A 389 -11.52 -8.29 -19.32
N LYS A 390 -12.83 -8.00 -19.38
CA LYS A 390 -13.40 -7.14 -20.44
C LYS A 390 -12.80 -5.73 -20.43
N ALA A 391 -12.63 -5.13 -19.25
CA ALA A 391 -12.00 -3.82 -19.14
C ALA A 391 -10.55 -3.86 -19.60
N LEU A 392 -9.82 -4.92 -19.24
CA LEU A 392 -8.45 -5.13 -19.68
C LEU A 392 -8.32 -5.24 -21.21
N GLU A 393 -9.27 -5.89 -21.87
CA GLU A 393 -9.30 -6.00 -23.34
C GLU A 393 -9.34 -4.62 -24.03
N THR A 394 -9.96 -3.62 -23.42
CA THR A 394 -10.06 -2.27 -23.99
C THR A 394 -8.77 -1.47 -23.96
N VAL A 395 -7.79 -1.86 -23.12
CA VAL A 395 -6.52 -1.14 -22.99
C VAL A 395 -5.73 -1.20 -24.29
N ASN A 396 -5.22 -0.07 -24.73
CA ASN A 396 -4.49 0.08 -25.99
C ASN A 396 -3.32 1.07 -25.85
N ALA A 397 -2.51 1.21 -26.89
CA ALA A 397 -1.33 2.06 -26.90
C ALA A 397 -1.59 3.53 -26.56
N LYS A 398 -2.80 4.06 -26.85
CA LYS A 398 -3.16 5.44 -26.48
C LYS A 398 -3.31 5.59 -24.97
N HIS A 399 -3.87 4.59 -24.30
CA HIS A 399 -4.00 4.57 -22.84
C HIS A 399 -2.63 4.52 -22.16
N ILE A 400 -1.71 3.68 -22.65
CA ILE A 400 -0.34 3.61 -22.11
C ILE A 400 0.38 4.95 -22.27
N ARG A 401 0.31 5.56 -23.46
CA ARG A 401 0.89 6.88 -23.69
C ARG A 401 0.27 7.96 -22.77
N LYS A 402 -1.04 7.89 -22.52
CA LYS A 402 -1.70 8.80 -21.59
C LYS A 402 -1.07 8.70 -20.20
N ILE A 403 -0.87 7.48 -19.69
CA ILE A 403 -0.23 7.27 -18.36
C ILE A 403 1.21 7.79 -18.35
N ILE A 404 2.00 7.50 -19.40
CA ILE A 404 3.39 8.03 -19.48
C ILE A 404 3.41 9.56 -19.51
N ASN A 405 2.44 10.21 -20.17
CA ASN A 405 2.33 11.67 -20.20
C ASN A 405 2.05 12.28 -18.82
N MET A 406 1.38 11.54 -17.94
CA MET A 406 1.11 11.96 -16.56
C MET A 406 2.35 11.91 -15.66
N MET A 407 3.41 11.20 -16.04
CA MET A 407 4.70 11.21 -15.34
C MET A 407 5.39 12.56 -15.57
N ASP A 408 5.17 13.53 -14.68
CA ASP A 408 5.68 14.89 -14.85
C ASP A 408 7.12 14.99 -14.35
N PHE A 409 8.01 15.49 -15.22
CA PHE A 409 9.41 15.72 -14.87
C PHE A 409 9.60 16.92 -13.94
N SER A 410 8.64 17.83 -13.84
CA SER A 410 8.70 18.96 -12.91
C SER A 410 8.51 18.52 -11.44
N SER A 411 7.98 17.31 -11.23
CA SER A 411 7.76 16.73 -9.90
C SER A 411 8.58 15.45 -9.65
N ILE A 412 9.57 15.15 -10.50
CA ILE A 412 10.39 13.96 -10.38
C ILE A 412 11.29 13.99 -9.16
N ILE A 413 11.32 12.88 -8.41
CA ILE A 413 12.29 12.69 -7.34
C ILE A 413 13.25 11.59 -7.78
N ILE A 414 14.54 11.91 -7.84
CA ILE A 414 15.60 10.96 -8.15
C ILE A 414 16.42 10.76 -6.87
N GLY A 415 16.44 9.55 -6.36
CA GLY A 415 17.25 9.16 -5.21
C GLY A 415 18.30 8.12 -5.63
N TYR A 416 19.49 8.22 -5.05
CA TYR A 416 20.48 7.15 -5.17
C TYR A 416 21.27 6.99 -3.88
N MET A 417 21.66 5.76 -3.63
CA MET A 417 22.44 5.36 -2.47
C MET A 417 23.71 4.66 -2.93
N GLY A 418 24.87 5.11 -2.44
CA GLY A 418 26.15 4.56 -2.80
C GLY A 418 27.24 4.97 -1.83
N LYS A 419 28.47 4.48 -2.04
CA LYS A 419 29.61 4.76 -1.15
C LYS A 419 30.02 6.22 -1.18
N LYS A 420 29.95 6.87 -2.33
CA LYS A 420 30.34 8.26 -2.56
C LYS A 420 29.28 9.05 -3.30
N ASN A 421 29.23 10.35 -3.02
CA ASN A 421 28.39 11.26 -3.80
C ASN A 421 28.99 11.43 -5.21
N LEU A 422 28.21 11.17 -6.22
CA LEU A 422 28.58 11.33 -7.62
C LEU A 422 28.45 12.79 -8.10
N ASN A 423 28.05 13.71 -7.22
CA ASN A 423 27.84 15.15 -7.50
C ASN A 423 26.90 15.42 -8.68
N LEU A 424 25.88 14.57 -8.84
CA LEU A 424 24.87 14.72 -9.89
C LEU A 424 24.02 15.97 -9.65
N LYS A 425 23.63 16.64 -10.71
CA LYS A 425 22.67 17.74 -10.68
C LYS A 425 21.43 17.34 -11.45
N LEU A 426 20.27 17.77 -10.94
CA LEU A 426 19.00 17.44 -11.59
C LEU A 426 18.94 18.03 -13.02
N SER A 427 19.52 19.23 -13.23
CA SER A 427 19.66 19.87 -14.54
C SER A 427 20.48 19.07 -15.57
N ASP A 428 21.19 18.04 -15.15
CA ASP A 428 21.94 17.17 -16.08
C ASP A 428 21.02 16.17 -16.80
N PHE A 429 19.78 16.03 -16.34
CA PHE A 429 18.82 15.03 -16.78
C PHE A 429 17.48 15.59 -17.27
N ILE A 430 16.96 16.68 -16.65
CA ILE A 430 15.63 17.25 -16.94
C ILE A 430 15.70 18.70 -17.39
#